data_6619c00864096bba8d27ffccadeffbf5
#
_entry.id   6619c00864096bba8d27ffccadeffbf5
#
_cell.length_a   1.000
_cell.length_b   1.000
_cell.length_c   1.000
_cell.angle_alpha   90.00
_cell.angle_beta   90.00
_cell.angle_gamma   90.00
#
_symmetry.space_group_name_H-M   'P 1'
#
loop_
_entity.id
_entity.type
_entity.pdbx_description
1 polymer ?
#
loop_
_entity_poly.entity_id
_entity_poly.type
_entity_poly.pdbx_seq_one_letter_code
_entity_poly.pdbx_strand_id
1 'polypeptide(L)'
;MAHNWDEAAKEWESNPATEQFAQSVFNQLTSLANLNGARILDLGCGTGLLSRKMSPLAKEIIALDSSEEMIEELDKKQLPNVEPVVDSLTRGLAAQHPAFRGQFDVVVASSVCAFIDDLPTTLEVSHSLLNIGGCFIHWDWIAESDDEGLTMKRAEHLLLQAGFNEVSVKPSFSLALGGSEQKVFVGIGKRTE
;
A
#
# COMPACT_ATOMS: atom_id res chain seq x y z
N MET A 1 6.46 -10.90 -17.32
CA MET A 1 7.83 -10.76 -16.83
C MET A 1 7.74 -10.17 -15.43
N ALA A 2 8.35 -10.80 -14.43
CA ALA A 2 8.40 -10.21 -13.08
C ALA A 2 9.10 -8.86 -13.16
N HIS A 3 8.53 -7.83 -12.53
CA HIS A 3 9.17 -6.53 -12.42
C HIS A 3 10.42 -6.68 -11.53
N ASN A 4 11.55 -6.18 -12.00
CA ASN A 4 12.76 -6.12 -11.19
C ASN A 4 12.78 -4.78 -10.44
N TRP A 5 12.20 -4.79 -9.24
CA TRP A 5 12.09 -3.60 -8.39
C TRP A 5 13.45 -3.10 -7.90
N ASP A 6 14.41 -4.01 -7.71
CA ASP A 6 15.77 -3.66 -7.29
C ASP A 6 16.47 -2.78 -8.33
N GLU A 7 16.34 -3.12 -9.62
CA GLU A 7 16.90 -2.29 -10.70
C GLU A 7 16.24 -0.91 -10.79
N ALA A 8 14.95 -0.83 -10.47
CA ALA A 8 14.19 0.41 -10.55
C ALA A 8 14.48 1.38 -9.38
N ALA A 9 14.89 0.88 -8.21
CA ALA A 9 14.93 1.63 -6.96
C ALA A 9 15.69 2.95 -7.03
N LYS A 10 16.91 2.93 -7.57
CA LYS A 10 17.81 4.11 -7.61
C LYS A 10 17.30 5.25 -8.48
N GLU A 11 16.52 4.92 -9.51
CA GLU A 11 15.98 5.90 -10.46
C GLU A 11 14.48 6.17 -10.21
N TRP A 12 13.86 5.47 -9.25
CA TRP A 12 12.45 5.53 -8.99
C TRP A 12 11.92 6.95 -8.76
N GLU A 13 12.61 7.72 -7.94
CA GLU A 13 12.24 9.11 -7.62
C GLU A 13 12.70 10.14 -8.66
N SER A 14 13.52 9.74 -9.63
CA SER A 14 13.87 10.60 -10.76
C SER A 14 12.71 10.79 -11.74
N ASN A 15 11.73 9.90 -11.71
CA ASN A 15 10.50 10.03 -12.49
C ASN A 15 9.47 10.90 -11.73
N PRO A 16 9.12 12.10 -12.23
CA PRO A 16 8.16 12.98 -11.56
C PRO A 16 6.78 12.33 -11.33
N ALA A 17 6.41 11.33 -12.12
CA ALA A 17 5.13 10.66 -12.00
C ALA A 17 5.01 9.86 -10.68
N THR A 18 6.11 9.34 -10.14
CA THR A 18 6.08 8.61 -8.87
C THR A 18 5.76 9.54 -7.70
N GLU A 19 6.35 10.73 -7.67
CA GLU A 19 6.03 11.75 -6.66
C GLU A 19 4.60 12.27 -6.82
N GLN A 20 4.13 12.50 -8.05
CA GLN A 20 2.75 12.93 -8.33
C GLN A 20 1.74 11.86 -7.89
N PHE A 21 2.03 10.58 -8.13
CA PHE A 21 1.21 9.47 -7.67
C PHE A 21 1.12 9.46 -6.15
N ALA A 22 2.25 9.48 -5.46
CA ALA A 22 2.30 9.49 -3.99
C ALA A 22 1.59 10.71 -3.39
N GLN A 23 1.69 11.89 -4.04
CA GLN A 23 0.99 13.10 -3.59
C GLN A 23 -0.52 12.97 -3.76
N SER A 24 -0.98 12.43 -4.88
CA SER A 24 -2.42 12.21 -5.14
C SER A 24 -3.01 11.18 -4.16
N VAL A 25 -2.28 10.09 -3.90
CA VAL A 25 -2.65 9.10 -2.87
C VAL A 25 -2.74 9.75 -1.49
N PHE A 26 -1.72 10.50 -1.09
CA PHE A 26 -1.70 11.15 0.23
C PHE A 26 -2.86 12.14 0.41
N ASN A 27 -3.17 12.95 -0.60
CA ASN A 27 -4.29 13.89 -0.56
C ASN A 27 -5.64 13.18 -0.35
N GLN A 28 -5.84 12.03 -0.99
CA GLN A 28 -7.05 11.23 -0.79
C GLN A 28 -7.04 10.50 0.56
N LEU A 29 -5.91 9.90 0.93
CA LEU A 29 -5.77 9.14 2.16
C LEU A 29 -6.16 9.98 3.39
N THR A 30 -5.73 11.24 3.46
CA THR A 30 -6.07 12.16 4.56
C THR A 30 -7.55 12.51 4.64
N SER A 31 -8.31 12.33 3.55
CA SER A 31 -9.77 12.48 3.54
C SER A 31 -10.53 11.20 3.88
N LEU A 32 -9.88 10.04 3.71
CA LEU A 32 -10.48 8.71 3.88
C LEU A 32 -10.22 8.11 5.26
N ALA A 33 -9.10 8.45 5.89
CA ALA A 33 -8.70 7.92 7.18
C ALA A 33 -8.03 9.00 8.06
N ASN A 34 -8.21 8.88 9.36
CA ASN A 34 -7.49 9.73 10.30
C ASN A 34 -6.09 9.14 10.56
N LEU A 35 -5.07 9.83 10.11
CA LEU A 35 -3.68 9.40 10.29
C LEU A 35 -3.04 9.93 11.57
N ASN A 36 -3.66 10.90 12.25
CA ASN A 36 -3.08 11.55 13.43
C ASN A 36 -2.95 10.54 14.58
N GLY A 37 -1.71 10.27 14.96
CA GLY A 37 -1.39 9.31 16.00
C GLY A 37 -1.66 7.84 15.64
N ALA A 38 -1.98 7.55 14.38
CA ALA A 38 -2.26 6.21 13.89
C ALA A 38 -1.00 5.36 13.78
N ARG A 39 -1.16 4.05 13.98
CA ARG A 39 -0.19 3.02 13.63
C ARG A 39 -0.52 2.48 12.26
N ILE A 40 0.39 2.62 11.31
CA ILE A 40 0.15 2.38 9.88
C ILE A 40 1.08 1.28 9.36
N LEU A 41 0.56 0.38 8.54
CA LEU A 41 1.34 -0.51 7.69
C LEU A 41 1.33 0.07 6.26
N ASP A 42 2.49 0.42 5.73
CA ASP A 42 2.71 0.79 4.33
C ASP A 42 3.18 -0.45 3.58
N LEU A 43 2.24 -1.14 2.93
CA LEU A 43 2.45 -2.40 2.21
C LEU A 43 2.94 -2.12 0.79
N GLY A 44 4.13 -2.64 0.45
CA GLY A 44 4.81 -2.31 -0.81
C GLY A 44 5.24 -0.85 -0.84
N CYS A 45 5.95 -0.42 0.21
CA CYS A 45 6.27 0.99 0.44
C CYS A 45 7.24 1.59 -0.59
N GLY A 46 7.91 0.76 -1.39
CA GLY A 46 8.93 1.19 -2.33
C GLY A 46 10.02 2.03 -1.64
N THR A 47 10.42 3.12 -2.26
CA THR A 47 11.41 4.05 -1.70
C THR A 47 10.87 4.92 -0.55
N GLY A 48 9.59 4.72 -0.14
CA GLY A 48 8.99 5.41 1.01
C GLY A 48 8.45 6.81 0.72
N LEU A 49 8.08 7.12 -0.51
CA LEU A 49 7.47 8.41 -0.86
C LEU A 49 6.17 8.68 -0.07
N LEU A 50 5.30 7.68 0.05
CA LEU A 50 4.06 7.80 0.84
C LEU A 50 4.36 7.80 2.34
N SER A 51 5.24 6.90 2.82
CA SER A 51 5.68 6.86 4.22
C SER A 51 6.22 8.21 4.68
N ARG A 52 7.04 8.88 3.85
CA ARG A 52 7.57 10.23 4.15
C ARG A 52 6.46 11.26 4.35
N LYS A 53 5.39 11.19 3.55
CA LYS A 53 4.25 12.11 3.66
C LYS A 53 3.38 11.81 4.88
N MET A 54 3.23 10.54 5.25
CA MET A 54 2.44 10.11 6.41
C MET A 54 3.19 10.30 7.75
N SER A 55 4.53 10.20 7.74
CA SER A 55 5.38 10.25 8.95
C SER A 55 5.09 11.43 9.89
N PRO A 56 4.86 12.67 9.42
CA PRO A 56 4.55 13.79 10.32
C PRO A 56 3.23 13.65 11.10
N LEU A 57 2.32 12.81 10.63
CA LEU A 57 0.99 12.61 11.22
C LEU A 57 0.92 11.33 12.05
N ALA A 58 1.56 10.27 11.58
CA ALA A 58 1.49 8.94 12.17
C ALA A 58 2.24 8.85 13.51
N LYS A 59 1.77 7.97 14.39
CA LYS A 59 2.52 7.55 15.57
C LYS A 59 3.71 6.68 15.17
N GLU A 60 3.47 5.72 14.30
CA GLU A 60 4.43 4.73 13.83
C GLU A 60 4.01 4.22 12.45
N ILE A 61 4.96 3.97 11.59
CA ILE A 61 4.76 3.34 10.28
C ILE A 61 5.68 2.14 10.19
N ILE A 62 5.12 0.97 9.90
CA ILE A 62 5.88 -0.19 9.45
C ILE A 62 5.85 -0.15 7.92
N ALA A 63 7.01 0.03 7.32
CA ALA A 63 7.16 0.15 5.87
C ALA A 63 7.75 -1.15 5.31
N LEU A 64 6.90 -1.92 4.65
CA LEU A 64 7.20 -3.27 4.17
C LEU A 64 7.36 -3.28 2.65
N ASP A 65 8.48 -3.78 2.17
CA ASP A 65 8.71 -4.06 0.76
C ASP A 65 9.59 -5.30 0.59
N SER A 66 9.40 -6.04 -0.47
CA SER A 66 10.21 -7.23 -0.77
C SER A 66 11.56 -6.90 -1.44
N SER A 67 11.72 -5.68 -1.94
CA SER A 67 12.95 -5.19 -2.56
C SER A 67 13.88 -4.57 -1.52
N GLU A 68 15.06 -5.15 -1.37
CA GLU A 68 16.10 -4.63 -0.46
C GLU A 68 16.55 -3.24 -0.90
N GLU A 69 16.75 -3.03 -2.20
CA GLU A 69 17.19 -1.74 -2.76
C GLU A 69 16.13 -0.64 -2.57
N MET A 70 14.82 -0.97 -2.65
CA MET A 70 13.77 -0.01 -2.32
C MET A 70 13.85 0.42 -0.86
N ILE A 71 14.03 -0.53 0.05
CA ILE A 71 14.19 -0.25 1.49
C ILE A 71 15.47 0.52 1.77
N GLU A 72 16.58 0.26 1.08
CA GLU A 72 17.81 1.08 1.20
C GLU A 72 17.56 2.55 0.84
N GLU A 73 16.77 2.83 -0.20
CA GLU A 73 16.40 4.20 -0.55
C GLU A 73 15.49 4.86 0.50
N LEU A 74 14.58 4.08 1.10
CA LEU A 74 13.77 4.55 2.23
C LEU A 74 14.64 4.88 3.44
N ASP A 75 15.60 4.02 3.80
CA ASP A 75 16.49 4.22 4.96
C ASP A 75 17.30 5.51 4.87
N LYS A 76 17.70 5.92 3.67
CA LYS A 76 18.42 7.20 3.45
C LYS A 76 17.62 8.42 3.89
N LYS A 77 16.28 8.31 3.98
CA LYS A 77 15.39 9.40 4.42
C LYS A 77 15.40 9.61 5.94
N GLN A 78 15.89 8.62 6.71
CA GLN A 78 16.04 8.67 8.16
C GLN A 78 14.78 9.16 8.89
N LEU A 79 13.62 8.61 8.52
CA LEU A 79 12.33 8.96 9.11
C LEU A 79 12.23 8.34 10.53
N PRO A 80 12.07 9.16 11.61
CA PRO A 80 12.29 8.69 12.96
C PRO A 80 11.22 7.72 13.49
N ASN A 81 10.04 7.69 12.87
CA ASN A 81 8.90 6.86 13.26
C ASN A 81 8.51 5.84 12.17
N VAL A 82 9.43 5.56 11.23
CA VAL A 82 9.24 4.57 10.18
C VAL A 82 10.21 3.42 10.41
N GLU A 83 9.68 2.22 10.60
CA GLU A 83 10.45 0.98 10.70
C GLU A 83 10.41 0.25 9.36
N PRO A 84 11.52 0.18 8.63
CA PRO A 84 11.60 -0.54 7.36
C PRO A 84 11.72 -2.04 7.60
N VAL A 85 11.05 -2.83 6.77
CA VAL A 85 11.09 -4.31 6.80
C VAL A 85 11.24 -4.83 5.37
N VAL A 86 12.28 -5.62 5.12
CA VAL A 86 12.49 -6.29 3.83
C VAL A 86 11.86 -7.68 3.90
N ASP A 87 10.66 -7.83 3.40
CA ASP A 87 9.97 -9.14 3.29
C ASP A 87 8.66 -8.97 2.49
N SER A 88 7.97 -10.09 2.25
CA SER A 88 6.60 -10.12 1.75
C SER A 88 5.63 -10.39 2.90
N LEU A 89 4.44 -9.76 2.86
CA LEU A 89 3.44 -9.95 3.92
C LEU A 89 2.86 -11.38 3.86
N THR A 90 3.29 -12.20 4.78
CA THR A 90 2.85 -13.57 4.96
C THR A 90 2.32 -13.81 6.37
N ARG A 91 1.60 -14.92 6.58
CA ARG A 91 1.17 -15.35 7.92
C ARG A 91 2.38 -15.61 8.83
N GLY A 92 3.48 -16.12 8.25
CA GLY A 92 4.73 -16.38 8.98
C GLY A 92 5.38 -15.09 9.47
N LEU A 93 5.54 -14.10 8.59
CA LEU A 93 6.08 -12.79 8.96
C LEU A 93 5.20 -12.13 10.04
N ALA A 94 3.90 -12.08 9.84
CA ALA A 94 2.96 -11.46 10.78
C ALA A 94 3.00 -12.12 12.17
N ALA A 95 3.23 -13.43 12.25
CA ALA A 95 3.30 -14.16 13.50
C ALA A 95 4.65 -14.04 14.23
N GLN A 96 5.74 -13.87 13.51
CA GLN A 96 7.10 -14.00 14.06
C GLN A 96 7.83 -12.66 14.20
N HIS A 97 7.62 -11.71 13.28
CA HIS A 97 8.37 -10.47 13.29
C HIS A 97 7.83 -9.49 14.35
N PRO A 98 8.69 -8.90 15.19
CA PRO A 98 8.28 -8.01 16.27
C PRO A 98 7.45 -6.80 15.84
N ALA A 99 7.74 -6.23 14.66
CA ALA A 99 7.02 -5.09 14.11
C ALA A 99 5.50 -5.34 13.91
N PHE A 100 5.07 -6.61 13.83
CA PHE A 100 3.67 -6.99 13.62
C PHE A 100 2.94 -7.43 14.89
N ARG A 101 3.56 -7.33 16.08
CA ARG A 101 2.93 -7.72 17.35
C ARG A 101 1.77 -6.84 17.78
N GLY A 102 1.75 -5.58 17.37
CA GLY A 102 0.64 -4.67 17.60
C GLY A 102 -0.26 -4.58 16.37
N GLN A 103 -1.55 -4.29 16.56
CA GLN A 103 -2.48 -4.08 15.45
C GLN A 103 -2.32 -2.70 14.84
N PHE A 104 -2.76 -2.55 13.60
CA PHE A 104 -2.71 -1.31 12.83
C PHE A 104 -4.09 -0.64 12.79
N ASP A 105 -4.09 0.68 12.74
CA ASP A 105 -5.30 1.47 12.51
C ASP A 105 -5.60 1.58 11.01
N VAL A 106 -4.54 1.61 10.20
CA VAL A 106 -4.64 1.71 8.75
C VAL A 106 -3.57 0.83 8.10
N VAL A 107 -3.97 0.08 7.08
CA VAL A 107 -3.06 -0.55 6.12
C VAL A 107 -3.24 0.17 4.80
N VAL A 108 -2.17 0.69 4.24
CA VAL A 108 -2.16 1.33 2.91
C VAL A 108 -1.36 0.50 1.93
N ALA A 109 -1.80 0.45 0.67
CA ALA A 109 -1.10 -0.19 -0.42
C ALA A 109 -1.18 0.69 -1.68
N SER A 110 -0.05 1.27 -2.08
CA SER A 110 0.00 2.27 -3.15
C SER A 110 0.68 1.69 -4.39
N SER A 111 -0.13 1.33 -5.40
CA SER A 111 0.34 0.74 -6.67
C SER A 111 1.12 -0.57 -6.49
N VAL A 112 0.61 -1.45 -5.63
CA VAL A 112 1.30 -2.71 -5.30
C VAL A 112 0.41 -3.95 -5.43
N CYS A 113 -0.91 -3.84 -5.19
CA CYS A 113 -1.78 -5.02 -5.13
C CYS A 113 -1.79 -5.82 -6.45
N ALA A 114 -1.69 -5.14 -7.59
CA ALA A 114 -1.61 -5.81 -8.90
C ALA A 114 -0.34 -6.65 -9.10
N PHE A 115 0.68 -6.48 -8.26
CA PHE A 115 1.99 -7.15 -8.36
C PHE A 115 2.21 -8.21 -7.29
N ILE A 116 1.27 -8.39 -6.37
CA ILE A 116 1.36 -9.39 -5.30
C ILE A 116 0.88 -10.74 -5.83
N ASP A 117 1.76 -11.75 -5.84
CA ASP A 117 1.47 -13.09 -6.37
C ASP A 117 0.30 -13.77 -5.63
N ASP A 118 0.27 -13.71 -4.30
CA ASP A 118 -0.81 -14.26 -3.45
C ASP A 118 -1.56 -13.11 -2.76
N LEU A 119 -2.22 -12.27 -3.58
CA LEU A 119 -3.03 -11.17 -3.06
C LEU A 119 -4.16 -11.62 -2.12
N PRO A 120 -4.88 -12.74 -2.36
CA PRO A 120 -5.89 -13.23 -1.42
C PRO A 120 -5.35 -13.43 0.00
N THR A 121 -4.25 -14.19 0.15
CA THR A 121 -3.63 -14.39 1.47
C THR A 121 -3.11 -13.09 2.07
N THR A 122 -2.52 -12.22 1.27
CA THR A 122 -2.03 -10.90 1.75
C THR A 122 -3.17 -10.05 2.30
N LEU A 123 -4.34 -10.04 1.67
CA LEU A 123 -5.51 -9.32 2.16
C LEU A 123 -6.08 -9.92 3.45
N GLU A 124 -6.14 -11.27 3.57
CA GLU A 124 -6.55 -11.94 4.81
C GLU A 124 -5.61 -11.61 5.97
N VAL A 125 -4.29 -11.63 5.73
CA VAL A 125 -3.29 -11.24 6.73
C VAL A 125 -3.46 -9.77 7.11
N SER A 126 -3.62 -8.87 6.13
CA SER A 126 -3.87 -7.45 6.37
C SER A 126 -5.12 -7.22 7.22
N HIS A 127 -6.21 -7.94 6.93
CA HIS A 127 -7.43 -7.89 7.73
C HIS A 127 -7.16 -8.31 9.19
N SER A 128 -6.43 -9.40 9.40
CA SER A 128 -6.12 -9.91 10.74
C SER A 128 -5.24 -8.95 11.56
N LEU A 129 -4.41 -8.16 10.91
CA LEU A 129 -3.50 -7.19 11.54
C LEU A 129 -4.16 -5.86 11.89
N LEU A 130 -5.34 -5.55 11.37
CA LEU A 130 -6.06 -4.32 11.69
C LEU A 130 -6.73 -4.36 13.06
N ASN A 131 -6.83 -3.22 13.71
CA ASN A 131 -7.77 -2.99 14.81
C ASN A 131 -9.21 -3.14 14.31
N ILE A 132 -10.15 -3.50 15.20
CA ILE A 132 -11.59 -3.33 14.92
C ILE A 132 -11.86 -1.85 14.67
N GLY A 133 -12.51 -1.55 13.56
CA GLY A 133 -12.71 -0.19 13.06
C GLY A 133 -11.58 0.32 12.16
N GLY A 134 -10.46 -0.40 12.07
CA GLY A 134 -9.38 -0.09 11.15
C GLY A 134 -9.73 -0.39 9.70
N CYS A 135 -8.96 0.17 8.78
CA CYS A 135 -9.23 0.02 7.35
C CYS A 135 -7.98 -0.34 6.53
N PHE A 136 -8.24 -1.09 5.47
CA PHE A 136 -7.32 -1.32 4.36
C PHE A 136 -7.70 -0.39 3.23
N ILE A 137 -6.75 0.38 2.69
CA ILE A 137 -6.97 1.29 1.57
C ILE A 137 -5.87 1.08 0.54
N HIS A 138 -6.26 0.86 -0.72
CA HIS A 138 -5.28 0.68 -1.78
C HIS A 138 -5.62 1.50 -3.02
N TRP A 139 -4.59 1.83 -3.79
CA TRP A 139 -4.69 2.50 -5.09
C TRP A 139 -3.93 1.68 -6.12
N ASP A 140 -4.60 1.33 -7.20
CA ASP A 140 -4.01 0.60 -8.32
C ASP A 140 -4.46 1.19 -9.66
N TRP A 141 -3.67 0.91 -10.69
CA TRP A 141 -4.01 1.30 -12.04
C TRP A 141 -5.22 0.52 -12.52
N ILE A 142 -6.16 1.19 -13.21
CA ILE A 142 -7.34 0.51 -13.77
C ILE A 142 -6.90 -0.39 -14.91
N ALA A 143 -7.10 -1.70 -14.74
CA ALA A 143 -6.97 -2.70 -15.78
C ALA A 143 -8.35 -3.04 -16.36
N GLU A 144 -8.43 -3.30 -17.67
CA GLU A 144 -9.66 -3.71 -18.34
C GLU A 144 -9.94 -5.21 -18.18
N SER A 145 -8.89 -6.00 -17.97
CA SER A 145 -8.97 -7.45 -17.73
C SER A 145 -8.01 -7.89 -16.61
N ASP A 146 -8.29 -9.04 -16.02
CA ASP A 146 -7.45 -9.62 -14.97
C ASP A 146 -6.09 -10.14 -15.49
N ASP A 147 -5.95 -10.30 -16.80
CA ASP A 147 -4.69 -10.66 -17.47
C ASP A 147 -3.76 -9.44 -17.61
N GLU A 148 -4.31 -8.24 -17.59
CA GLU A 148 -3.57 -6.97 -17.71
C GLU A 148 -3.20 -6.37 -16.36
N GLY A 149 -3.89 -6.77 -15.28
CA GLY A 149 -3.66 -6.25 -13.94
C GLY A 149 -4.83 -6.50 -12.99
N LEU A 150 -4.98 -5.66 -11.98
CA LEU A 150 -6.07 -5.77 -11.02
C LEU A 150 -7.29 -4.96 -11.49
N THR A 151 -8.37 -5.67 -11.84
CA THR A 151 -9.63 -4.99 -12.16
C THR A 151 -10.36 -4.54 -10.90
N MET A 152 -11.16 -3.46 -10.99
CA MET A 152 -11.97 -2.99 -9.87
C MET A 152 -12.91 -4.08 -9.33
N LYS A 153 -13.51 -4.87 -10.23
CA LYS A 153 -14.40 -5.98 -9.85
C LYS A 153 -13.68 -7.07 -9.07
N ARG A 154 -12.45 -7.42 -9.49
CA ARG A 154 -11.63 -8.40 -8.79
C ARG A 154 -11.18 -7.86 -7.43
N ALA A 155 -10.77 -6.60 -7.34
CA ALA A 155 -10.40 -5.95 -6.11
C ALA A 155 -11.53 -5.99 -5.08
N GLU A 156 -12.75 -5.61 -5.48
CA GLU A 156 -13.94 -5.67 -4.62
C GLU A 156 -14.21 -7.09 -4.12
N HIS A 157 -14.20 -8.06 -5.03
CA HIS A 157 -14.41 -9.46 -4.69
C HIS A 157 -13.38 -9.99 -3.69
N LEU A 158 -12.09 -9.70 -3.88
CA LEU A 158 -11.01 -10.14 -3.00
C LEU A 158 -11.08 -9.49 -1.62
N LEU A 159 -11.44 -8.21 -1.53
CA LEU A 159 -11.65 -7.53 -0.25
C LEU A 159 -12.79 -8.19 0.53
N LEU A 160 -13.91 -8.48 -0.11
CA LEU A 160 -15.05 -9.18 0.51
C LEU A 160 -14.65 -10.59 0.97
N GLN A 161 -13.93 -11.35 0.13
CA GLN A 161 -13.46 -12.70 0.49
C GLN A 161 -12.50 -12.70 1.68
N ALA A 162 -11.65 -11.68 1.81
CA ALA A 162 -10.72 -11.53 2.93
C ALA A 162 -11.41 -11.17 4.26
N GLY A 163 -12.73 -10.93 4.25
CA GLY A 163 -13.51 -10.63 5.45
C GLY A 163 -13.75 -9.14 5.71
N PHE A 164 -13.30 -8.27 4.80
CA PHE A 164 -13.58 -6.84 4.95
C PHE A 164 -15.06 -6.52 4.79
N ASN A 165 -15.51 -5.56 5.56
CA ASN A 165 -16.85 -4.99 5.51
C ASN A 165 -16.80 -3.56 4.96
N GLU A 166 -17.95 -2.97 4.66
CA GLU A 166 -18.07 -1.62 4.09
C GLU A 166 -17.14 -1.41 2.88
N VAL A 167 -17.03 -2.45 2.03
CA VAL A 167 -16.14 -2.43 0.87
C VAL A 167 -16.64 -1.42 -0.16
N SER A 168 -15.73 -0.58 -0.66
CA SER A 168 -15.98 0.38 -1.73
C SER A 168 -14.80 0.41 -2.69
N VAL A 169 -15.07 0.18 -3.96
CA VAL A 169 -14.07 0.29 -5.03
C VAL A 169 -14.60 1.23 -6.11
N LYS A 170 -13.84 2.28 -6.40
CA LYS A 170 -14.27 3.34 -7.33
C LYS A 170 -13.10 4.01 -8.04
N PRO A 171 -13.33 4.61 -9.24
CA PRO A 171 -12.34 5.46 -9.86
C PRO A 171 -11.88 6.58 -8.93
N SER A 172 -10.63 6.94 -9.01
CA SER A 172 -9.95 7.89 -8.14
C SER A 172 -9.41 9.07 -8.96
N PHE A 173 -8.15 9.07 -9.27
CA PHE A 173 -7.51 10.13 -10.06
C PHE A 173 -6.88 9.55 -11.33
N SER A 174 -6.38 10.44 -12.20
CA SER A 174 -5.60 10.08 -13.38
C SER A 174 -4.28 10.81 -13.39
N LEU A 175 -3.29 10.21 -14.04
CA LEU A 175 -1.98 10.81 -14.29
C LEU A 175 -1.62 10.73 -15.76
N ALA A 176 -0.95 11.75 -16.25
CA ALA A 176 -0.38 11.74 -17.58
C ALA A 176 0.97 11.00 -17.56
N LEU A 177 1.02 9.86 -18.23
CA LEU A 177 2.22 9.03 -18.35
C LEU A 177 2.52 8.75 -19.82
N GLY A 178 3.72 9.10 -20.28
CA GLY A 178 4.15 8.78 -21.64
C GLY A 178 3.25 9.35 -22.74
N GLY A 179 2.56 10.46 -22.49
CA GLY A 179 1.64 11.10 -23.44
C GLY A 179 0.22 10.53 -23.45
N SER A 180 -0.10 9.58 -22.58
CA SER A 180 -1.45 9.05 -22.35
C SER A 180 -1.93 9.29 -20.93
N GLU A 181 -3.24 9.41 -20.74
CA GLU A 181 -3.86 9.50 -19.41
C GLU A 181 -4.07 8.08 -18.86
N GLN A 182 -3.47 7.81 -17.72
CA GLN A 182 -3.63 6.55 -16.99
C GLN A 182 -4.54 6.78 -15.78
N LYS A 183 -5.54 5.93 -15.63
CA LYS A 183 -6.55 6.04 -14.56
C LYS A 183 -6.21 5.15 -13.40
N VAL A 184 -6.46 5.65 -12.19
CA VAL A 184 -6.26 4.95 -10.92
C VAL A 184 -7.60 4.76 -10.24
N PHE A 185 -7.81 3.63 -9.58
CA PHE A 185 -8.94 3.43 -8.69
C PHE A 185 -8.49 3.34 -7.23
N VAL A 186 -9.40 3.55 -6.32
CA VAL A 186 -9.21 3.34 -4.89
C VAL A 186 -10.16 2.25 -4.41
N GLY A 187 -9.61 1.29 -3.66
CA GLY A 187 -10.36 0.26 -2.93
C GLY A 187 -10.21 0.46 -1.43
N ILE A 188 -11.31 0.31 -0.70
CA ILE A 188 -11.38 0.47 0.75
C ILE A 188 -12.15 -0.71 1.32
N GLY A 189 -11.66 -1.29 2.41
CA GLY A 189 -12.37 -2.26 3.23
C GLY A 189 -12.12 -1.99 4.70
N LYS A 190 -13.13 -2.17 5.56
CA LYS A 190 -13.01 -2.00 7.00
C LYS A 190 -13.03 -3.34 7.73
N ARG A 191 -12.31 -3.44 8.83
CA ARG A 191 -12.47 -4.52 9.79
C ARG A 191 -13.50 -4.10 10.84
N THR A 192 -14.65 -4.79 10.88
CA THR A 192 -15.73 -4.47 11.85
C THR A 192 -15.87 -5.52 12.95
N GLU A 193 -15.24 -6.70 12.76
CA GLU A 193 -15.26 -7.83 13.71
C GLU A 193 -13.87 -8.45 13.87
#